data_db37ce93e09d162a43d0ef22bdc97907
#
_entry.id   db37ce93e09d162a43d0ef22bdc97907
#
_cell.length_a   1.000
_cell.length_b   1.000
_cell.length_c   1.000
_cell.angle_alpha   90.00
_cell.angle_beta   90.00
_cell.angle_gamma   90.00
#
_symmetry.space_group_name_H-M   'P 1'
#
loop_
_entity.id
_entity.type
_entity.pdbx_description
1 polymer ?
#
loop_
_entity_poly.entity_id
_entity_poly.type
_entity_poly.pdbx_seq_one_letter_code
_entity_poly.pdbx_strand_id
1 'polypeptide(L)'
;LCQGYGHPAAARIRTRGNALMRRAQRCFWRNALLRGPVILCRKRRLYALALAQTSASAPFPGCYKERFHDPHFTRPATARRVFLPTMNSQLLKSRTLWISVAVLAVIGLSVAVALMWRPAIAPIKRPTSFDSAQLQRGARVVEAGDCAVCHTRPGGEYLAGGLPLVTPFGTLYSTNITPDAQTGIGQWSLPAFERAMREGIARDGHLLYPAFPYVHYRRMSAADIADAYAYLMSGPAVHAPARQNQMNFPMNIRPLVSFWNLLFLHGEPLTPLAEHSAAWNRGRYLVDGPGHCAGCHSPLNLIGAEKSSEYLQGGSVDGWEAPALVGLGQRANPWNREQLVGYLRADVVDGHGTPAGPMRPVSLSLARLPASEAEAIADYLLSLQSPHAVTETTPKKPSNPSDHSSGALLFSSACAGCHAPAAPMREIDGRPGLQNTSALQADSSRNFLKTVLEGVPAIPGAPGPVMPPFAASLDNAQLGALAAYLREQARPDQPWADLSSTIEALRQETK
;
A
#
# COMPACT_ATOMS: atom_id res chain seq x y z
N LEU A 1 46.78 -13.44 -23.42
CA LEU A 1 47.02 -14.53 -24.38
C LEU A 1 45.72 -15.23 -24.71
N CYS A 2 45.29 -14.94 -25.95
CA CYS A 2 44.67 -15.80 -26.98
C CYS A 2 43.28 -16.36 -26.75
N GLN A 3 42.35 -15.86 -27.54
CA GLN A 3 41.62 -16.48 -28.69
C GLN A 3 40.46 -17.37 -28.23
N GLY A 4 39.21 -17.13 -28.57
CA GLY A 4 38.62 -16.76 -29.85
C GLY A 4 37.97 -18.00 -30.50
N TYR A 5 36.64 -18.03 -30.63
CA TYR A 5 35.81 -18.79 -31.61
C TYR A 5 34.36 -18.47 -31.22
N GLY A 6 33.45 -17.87 -31.97
CA GLY A 6 33.17 -18.12 -33.38
C GLY A 6 31.66 -18.40 -33.46
N HIS A 7 30.84 -17.46 -33.96
CA HIS A 7 29.45 -17.67 -34.40
C HIS A 7 29.36 -18.76 -35.49
N PRO A 8 28.19 -19.35 -35.84
CA PRO A 8 27.01 -18.62 -36.27
C PRO A 8 25.65 -19.35 -36.08
N ALA A 9 24.63 -18.65 -36.46
CA ALA A 9 23.43 -19.04 -37.19
C ALA A 9 22.11 -18.68 -36.52
N ALA A 10 21.58 -17.57 -37.03
CA ALA A 10 20.19 -17.20 -36.94
C ALA A 10 19.29 -18.21 -37.67
N ALA A 11 18.17 -18.58 -37.08
CA ALA A 11 17.05 -19.15 -37.81
C ALA A 11 15.77 -18.38 -37.42
N ARG A 12 15.22 -17.69 -38.39
CA ARG A 12 13.93 -17.01 -38.42
C ARG A 12 12.81 -18.06 -38.30
N ILE A 13 11.91 -17.89 -37.33
CA ILE A 13 10.54 -18.37 -37.46
C ILE A 13 9.62 -17.16 -37.29
N ARG A 14 9.07 -16.73 -38.39
CA ARG A 14 8.05 -15.66 -38.52
C ARG A 14 6.67 -16.31 -38.53
N THR A 15 5.81 -15.78 -37.68
CA THR A 15 4.38 -15.50 -37.95
C THR A 15 3.45 -16.64 -38.33
N ARG A 16 2.52 -16.94 -37.43
CA ARG A 16 1.08 -17.18 -37.71
C ARG A 16 0.33 -17.17 -36.38
N GLY A 17 -0.17 -16.00 -35.96
CA GLY A 17 -0.92 -15.90 -34.69
C GLY A 17 -1.84 -14.67 -34.60
N ASN A 18 -1.79 -13.74 -35.54
CA ASN A 18 -2.50 -12.45 -35.43
C ASN A 18 -3.71 -12.25 -36.34
N ALA A 19 -4.28 -13.29 -36.92
CA ALA A 19 -5.43 -13.19 -37.83
C ALA A 19 -6.77 -13.62 -37.25
N LEU A 20 -6.81 -14.32 -36.10
CA LEU A 20 -8.06 -14.78 -35.50
C LEU A 20 -8.67 -13.83 -34.45
N MET A 21 -7.89 -12.97 -33.83
CA MET A 21 -8.42 -12.02 -32.83
C MET A 21 -9.06 -10.75 -33.41
N ARG A 22 -8.82 -10.42 -34.67
CA ARG A 22 -9.43 -9.24 -35.32
C ARG A 22 -10.79 -9.48 -35.98
N ARG A 23 -11.28 -10.71 -36.02
CA ARG A 23 -12.63 -11.04 -36.53
C ARG A 23 -13.73 -11.11 -35.46
N ALA A 24 -13.40 -11.28 -34.20
CA ALA A 24 -14.39 -11.33 -33.12
C ALA A 24 -14.88 -9.93 -32.65
N GLN A 25 -14.10 -8.87 -32.90
CA GLN A 25 -14.50 -7.50 -32.51
C GLN A 25 -15.34 -6.74 -33.54
N ARG A 26 -15.57 -7.27 -34.73
CA ARG A 26 -16.40 -6.60 -35.76
C ARG A 26 -17.82 -7.13 -35.87
N CYS A 27 -18.18 -8.19 -35.18
CA CYS A 27 -19.55 -8.71 -35.17
C CYS A 27 -20.43 -8.18 -34.04
N PHE A 28 -19.87 -7.44 -33.06
CA PHE A 28 -20.64 -6.99 -31.88
C PHE A 28 -21.34 -5.63 -32.07
N TRP A 29 -21.02 -4.88 -33.10
CA TRP A 29 -21.54 -3.50 -33.30
C TRP A 29 -22.55 -3.33 -34.45
N ARG A 30 -23.05 -4.40 -35.05
CA ARG A 30 -23.99 -4.31 -36.20
C ARG A 30 -25.43 -4.74 -35.95
N ASN A 31 -25.77 -5.21 -34.74
CA ASN A 31 -27.11 -5.66 -34.39
C ASN A 31 -27.83 -4.91 -33.25
N ALA A 32 -27.39 -3.69 -32.92
CA ALA A 32 -27.97 -2.89 -31.84
C ALA A 32 -28.94 -1.77 -32.30
N LEU A 33 -29.40 -1.81 -33.53
CA LEU A 33 -30.33 -0.80 -34.06
C LEU A 33 -31.51 -1.43 -34.78
N LEU A 34 -32.35 -2.18 -34.10
CA LEU A 34 -33.72 -2.49 -34.49
C LEU A 34 -34.30 -3.55 -33.54
N ARG A 35 -34.95 -3.12 -32.46
CA ARG A 35 -36.16 -3.72 -31.84
C ARG A 35 -36.38 -3.15 -30.42
N GLY A 36 -37.61 -2.78 -30.17
CA GLY A 36 -38.17 -2.07 -29.03
C GLY A 36 -38.03 -2.69 -27.62
N PRO A 37 -38.65 -2.11 -26.59
CA PRO A 37 -38.22 -2.23 -25.19
C PRO A 37 -38.52 -3.60 -24.58
N VAL A 38 -37.48 -4.24 -24.06
CA VAL A 38 -37.59 -5.44 -23.22
C VAL A 38 -37.66 -5.00 -21.76
N ILE A 39 -38.76 -5.36 -21.11
CA ILE A 39 -39.01 -5.14 -19.70
C ILE A 39 -38.06 -6.01 -18.88
N LEU A 40 -37.15 -5.38 -18.11
CA LEU A 40 -36.26 -6.06 -17.14
C LEU A 40 -36.98 -6.17 -15.79
N CYS A 41 -37.42 -7.40 -15.46
CA CYS A 41 -37.94 -7.76 -14.15
C CYS A 41 -36.78 -7.91 -13.14
N ARG A 42 -36.62 -6.94 -12.20
CA ARG A 42 -35.66 -7.02 -11.09
C ARG A 42 -36.19 -7.91 -9.98
N LYS A 43 -35.56 -9.05 -9.73
CA LYS A 43 -35.74 -9.82 -8.49
C LYS A 43 -34.95 -9.18 -7.35
N ARG A 44 -35.65 -8.60 -6.38
CA ARG A 44 -35.12 -8.30 -5.04
C ARG A 44 -35.23 -9.54 -4.17
N ARG A 45 -34.14 -9.98 -3.56
CA ARG A 45 -34.16 -10.91 -2.43
C ARG A 45 -34.26 -10.11 -1.15
N LEU A 46 -35.31 -10.36 -0.38
CA LEU A 46 -35.43 -10.01 1.04
C LEU A 46 -35.00 -11.21 1.87
N TYR A 47 -34.15 -10.95 2.85
CA TYR A 47 -33.84 -11.89 3.93
C TYR A 47 -34.94 -11.85 4.98
N ALA A 48 -35.45 -13.02 5.37
CA ALA A 48 -36.18 -13.20 6.62
C ALA A 48 -35.69 -14.48 7.28
N LEU A 49 -35.19 -14.32 8.51
CA LEU A 49 -34.92 -15.42 9.46
C LEU A 49 -36.23 -16.02 9.95
N ALA A 50 -36.31 -17.33 10.03
CA ALA A 50 -37.08 -18.01 11.08
C ALA A 50 -36.57 -19.45 11.30
N LEU A 51 -36.41 -19.79 12.55
CA LEU A 51 -36.02 -21.07 13.14
C LEU A 51 -37.14 -22.11 13.07
N ALA A 52 -36.78 -23.38 13.03
CA ALA A 52 -37.22 -24.51 13.82
C ALA A 52 -37.45 -25.80 13.02
N GLN A 53 -36.65 -26.74 13.20
CA GLN A 53 -36.71 -28.13 13.71
C GLN A 53 -37.79 -29.13 13.15
N THR A 54 -37.27 -30.28 12.80
CA THR A 54 -37.63 -31.68 13.00
C THR A 54 -38.35 -32.45 11.88
N SER A 55 -37.60 -33.42 11.42
CA SER A 55 -37.86 -34.88 11.24
C SER A 55 -38.88 -35.43 10.23
N ALA A 56 -38.35 -36.33 9.40
CA ALA A 56 -38.81 -37.68 9.07
C ALA A 56 -39.68 -37.93 7.82
N SER A 57 -39.07 -38.70 6.92
CA SER A 57 -39.59 -39.87 6.15
C SER A 57 -40.61 -39.68 5.01
N ALA A 58 -40.19 -40.22 3.88
CA ALA A 58 -40.83 -40.51 2.57
C ALA A 58 -42.07 -41.45 2.67
N PRO A 59 -42.73 -41.90 1.56
CA PRO A 59 -42.46 -41.79 0.12
C PRO A 59 -43.67 -41.46 -0.79
N PHE A 60 -43.41 -41.32 -2.10
CA PHE A 60 -44.34 -41.28 -3.25
C PHE A 60 -45.28 -42.49 -3.34
N PRO A 61 -46.42 -42.52 -4.12
CA PRO A 61 -46.54 -42.03 -5.49
C PRO A 61 -48.01 -41.57 -5.92
N GLY A 62 -48.16 -41.09 -7.16
CA GLY A 62 -49.44 -41.26 -7.88
C GLY A 62 -49.92 -40.05 -8.69
N CYS A 63 -49.82 -40.15 -10.00
CA CYS A 63 -50.57 -39.37 -10.99
C CYS A 63 -52.05 -39.54 -10.85
N TYR A 64 -52.83 -38.46 -10.88
CA TYR A 64 -54.17 -38.50 -11.42
C TYR A 64 -54.55 -37.18 -12.09
N LYS A 65 -54.94 -37.28 -13.35
CA LYS A 65 -55.61 -36.27 -14.15
C LYS A 65 -57.10 -36.29 -13.80
N GLU A 66 -57.65 -35.19 -13.34
CA GLU A 66 -59.08 -34.99 -13.47
C GLU A 66 -59.41 -33.57 -13.90
N ARG A 67 -60.27 -33.55 -14.90
CA ARG A 67 -60.83 -32.42 -15.60
C ARG A 67 -62.12 -32.06 -14.88
N PHE A 68 -62.28 -30.87 -14.33
CA PHE A 68 -63.60 -30.35 -13.95
C PHE A 68 -63.91 -29.07 -14.69
N HIS A 69 -64.97 -29.14 -15.51
CA HIS A 69 -65.73 -28.02 -15.96
C HIS A 69 -66.62 -27.59 -14.82
N ASP A 70 -66.66 -26.29 -14.49
CA ASP A 70 -67.97 -25.63 -14.33
C ASP A 70 -67.88 -24.11 -14.25
N PRO A 71 -68.89 -23.38 -14.64
CA PRO A 71 -68.87 -21.97 -14.94
C PRO A 71 -69.52 -21.19 -13.78
N HIS A 72 -69.41 -19.90 -13.88
CA HIS A 72 -69.96 -18.86 -12.98
C HIS A 72 -69.10 -18.45 -11.80
N PHE A 73 -68.17 -17.51 -12.04
CA PHE A 73 -67.81 -16.52 -11.03
C PHE A 73 -67.77 -15.13 -11.64
N THR A 74 -68.75 -14.36 -11.24
CA THR A 74 -68.90 -12.94 -11.53
C THR A 74 -67.72 -12.13 -11.00
N ARG A 75 -67.20 -11.24 -11.82
CA ARG A 75 -66.18 -10.25 -11.48
C ARG A 75 -66.72 -9.26 -10.44
N PRO A 76 -65.93 -8.92 -9.42
CA PRO A 76 -66.00 -7.57 -8.84
C PRO A 76 -64.85 -6.74 -9.45
N ALA A 77 -65.26 -5.73 -10.17
CA ALA A 77 -64.41 -4.66 -10.60
C ALA A 77 -64.09 -3.77 -9.39
N THR A 78 -62.83 -3.70 -9.01
CA THR A 78 -62.18 -2.49 -8.47
C THR A 78 -60.67 -2.69 -8.45
N ALA A 79 -60.06 -2.57 -9.61
CA ALA A 79 -58.62 -2.27 -9.65
C ALA A 79 -58.45 -0.81 -9.22
N ARG A 80 -58.07 -0.60 -7.94
CA ARG A 80 -57.52 0.69 -7.52
C ARG A 80 -56.25 0.95 -8.33
N ARG A 81 -56.37 1.79 -9.34
CA ARG A 81 -55.22 2.43 -9.97
C ARG A 81 -54.48 3.19 -8.88
N VAL A 82 -53.30 2.69 -8.49
CA VAL A 82 -52.34 3.48 -7.75
C VAL A 82 -51.93 4.61 -8.69
N PHE A 83 -52.46 5.77 -8.45
CA PHE A 83 -51.99 7.02 -9.05
C PHE A 83 -50.56 7.24 -8.54
N LEU A 84 -49.57 6.87 -9.31
CA LEU A 84 -48.26 7.47 -9.20
C LEU A 84 -48.45 8.96 -9.52
N PRO A 85 -48.01 9.87 -8.66
CA PRO A 85 -48.13 11.29 -8.99
C PRO A 85 -47.30 11.51 -10.26
N THR A 86 -47.99 11.80 -11.35
CA THR A 86 -47.35 12.28 -12.58
C THR A 86 -46.67 13.59 -12.19
N MET A 87 -45.32 13.58 -12.19
CA MET A 87 -44.53 14.81 -12.01
C MET A 87 -45.09 15.85 -12.98
N ASN A 88 -45.59 16.91 -12.40
CA ASN A 88 -46.29 17.97 -13.12
C ASN A 88 -45.31 18.59 -14.13
N SER A 89 -45.49 18.30 -15.43
CA SER A 89 -44.67 18.80 -16.52
C SER A 89 -44.60 20.33 -16.62
N GLN A 90 -45.46 21.03 -15.87
CA GLN A 90 -45.46 22.47 -15.74
C GLN A 90 -44.25 23.01 -14.94
N LEU A 91 -43.72 22.27 -13.98
CA LEU A 91 -42.51 22.69 -13.22
C LEU A 91 -41.23 22.68 -14.09
N LEU A 92 -41.16 21.82 -15.08
CA LEU A 92 -40.06 21.77 -16.04
C LEU A 92 -40.05 22.90 -17.07
N LYS A 93 -41.18 23.59 -17.23
CA LYS A 93 -41.33 24.73 -18.16
C LYS A 93 -41.11 26.10 -17.50
N SER A 94 -40.88 26.17 -16.21
CA SER A 94 -40.63 27.43 -15.50
C SER A 94 -39.25 27.97 -15.91
N ARG A 95 -39.21 29.09 -16.63
CA ARG A 95 -37.98 29.83 -16.97
C ARG A 95 -37.13 30.10 -15.72
N THR A 96 -37.76 30.36 -14.59
CA THR A 96 -37.11 30.59 -13.30
C THR A 96 -36.33 29.36 -12.83
N LEU A 97 -36.89 28.14 -12.95
CA LEU A 97 -36.17 26.90 -12.58
C LEU A 97 -34.91 26.70 -13.44
N TRP A 98 -35.05 26.89 -14.76
CA TRP A 98 -33.89 26.75 -15.66
C TRP A 98 -32.83 27.82 -15.43
N ILE A 99 -33.24 29.07 -15.12
CA ILE A 99 -32.29 30.13 -14.73
C ILE A 99 -31.60 29.75 -13.42
N SER A 100 -32.33 29.27 -12.41
CA SER A 100 -31.71 28.84 -11.14
C SER A 100 -30.72 27.68 -11.33
N VAL A 101 -31.08 26.70 -12.13
CA VAL A 101 -30.19 25.58 -12.47
C VAL A 101 -28.92 26.07 -13.22
N ALA A 102 -29.10 26.98 -14.18
CA ALA A 102 -27.97 27.56 -14.91
C ALA A 102 -27.05 28.38 -13.99
N VAL A 103 -27.63 29.19 -13.08
CA VAL A 103 -26.84 29.95 -12.08
C VAL A 103 -26.09 29.04 -11.14
N LEU A 104 -26.72 27.97 -10.62
CA LEU A 104 -26.05 26.98 -9.78
C LEU A 104 -24.96 26.23 -10.53
N ALA A 105 -25.18 25.91 -11.80
CA ALA A 105 -24.17 25.28 -12.64
C ALA A 105 -22.97 26.20 -12.88
N VAL A 106 -23.20 27.49 -13.15
CA VAL A 106 -22.14 28.49 -13.30
C VAL A 106 -21.38 28.68 -11.99
N ILE A 107 -22.07 28.79 -10.85
CA ILE A 107 -21.41 28.85 -9.54
C ILE A 107 -20.59 27.59 -9.30
N GLY A 108 -21.16 26.42 -9.50
CA GLY A 108 -20.46 25.14 -9.34
C GLY A 108 -19.22 25.03 -10.24
N LEU A 109 -19.33 25.44 -11.50
CA LEU A 109 -18.19 25.48 -12.44
C LEU A 109 -17.14 26.52 -11.99
N SER A 110 -17.55 27.70 -11.56
CA SER A 110 -16.63 28.72 -11.05
C SER A 110 -15.87 28.26 -9.82
N VAL A 111 -16.55 27.60 -8.88
CA VAL A 111 -15.94 26.97 -7.70
C VAL A 111 -14.98 25.85 -8.12
N ALA A 112 -15.38 24.99 -9.04
CA ALA A 112 -14.52 23.91 -9.55
C ALA A 112 -13.27 24.48 -10.24
N VAL A 113 -13.41 25.51 -11.07
CA VAL A 113 -12.26 26.19 -11.70
C VAL A 113 -11.37 26.84 -10.65
N ALA A 114 -11.91 27.51 -9.66
CA ALA A 114 -11.15 28.13 -8.57
C ALA A 114 -10.38 27.07 -7.75
N LEU A 115 -11.00 25.93 -7.46
CA LEU A 115 -10.36 24.81 -6.77
C LEU A 115 -9.25 24.15 -7.61
N MET A 116 -9.37 24.14 -8.92
CA MET A 116 -8.41 23.56 -9.85
C MET A 116 -7.33 24.56 -10.31
N TRP A 117 -7.57 25.85 -10.14
CA TRP A 117 -6.64 26.88 -10.57
C TRP A 117 -5.43 26.97 -9.64
N ARG A 118 -4.27 26.66 -10.16
CA ARG A 118 -2.99 26.72 -9.43
C ARG A 118 -1.96 27.44 -10.31
N PRO A 119 -1.67 28.71 -10.03
CA PRO A 119 -0.75 29.49 -10.84
C PRO A 119 0.67 28.88 -10.75
N ALA A 120 1.37 28.90 -11.87
CA ALA A 120 2.78 28.55 -11.91
C ALA A 120 3.59 29.58 -11.12
N ILE A 121 4.62 29.10 -10.42
CA ILE A 121 5.64 29.95 -9.79
C ILE A 121 6.77 30.13 -10.81
N ALA A 122 7.24 31.37 -10.96
CA ALA A 122 8.31 31.67 -11.90
C ALA A 122 9.58 30.85 -11.63
N PRO A 123 10.25 30.38 -12.69
CA PRO A 123 11.51 29.66 -12.53
C PRO A 123 12.60 30.60 -12.00
N ILE A 124 13.53 30.03 -11.22
CA ILE A 124 14.70 30.74 -10.73
C ILE A 124 15.99 30.17 -11.32
N LYS A 125 17.05 30.93 -11.26
CA LYS A 125 18.39 30.39 -11.42
C LYS A 125 18.75 29.60 -10.15
N ARG A 126 19.28 28.38 -10.32
CA ARG A 126 19.71 27.53 -9.21
C ARG A 126 20.63 28.28 -8.25
N PRO A 127 20.36 28.28 -6.93
CA PRO A 127 21.30 28.76 -5.93
C PRO A 127 22.57 27.90 -5.94
N THR A 128 23.72 28.52 -5.79
CA THR A 128 25.03 27.85 -5.89
C THR A 128 25.77 27.75 -4.55
N SER A 129 25.29 28.42 -3.50
CA SER A 129 25.90 28.39 -2.18
C SER A 129 24.86 28.26 -1.09
N PHE A 130 25.15 27.40 -0.13
CA PHE A 130 24.33 27.16 1.06
C PHE A 130 25.30 27.03 2.26
N ASP A 131 24.83 27.38 3.44
CA ASP A 131 25.58 27.17 4.68
C ASP A 131 25.80 25.66 4.92
N SER A 132 27.03 25.31 5.34
CA SER A 132 27.41 23.91 5.56
C SER A 132 26.59 23.23 6.68
N ALA A 133 26.24 23.95 7.73
CA ALA A 133 25.39 23.43 8.79
C ALA A 133 23.95 23.21 8.29
N GLN A 134 23.47 24.08 7.40
CA GLN A 134 22.18 23.89 6.73
C GLN A 134 22.17 22.63 5.86
N LEU A 135 23.23 22.39 5.09
CA LEU A 135 23.35 21.17 4.28
C LEU A 135 23.35 19.90 5.13
N GLN A 136 24.05 19.92 6.28
CA GLN A 136 24.04 18.77 7.20
C GLN A 136 22.66 18.51 7.80
N ARG A 137 21.91 19.55 8.20
CA ARG A 137 20.53 19.39 8.66
C ARG A 137 19.63 18.87 7.54
N GLY A 138 19.76 19.45 6.33
CA GLY A 138 19.00 19.02 5.15
C GLY A 138 19.25 17.56 4.77
N ALA A 139 20.49 17.08 4.84
CA ALA A 139 20.82 15.68 4.65
C ALA A 139 20.05 14.78 5.64
N ARG A 140 19.99 15.15 6.92
CA ARG A 140 19.21 14.41 7.93
C ARG A 140 17.71 14.40 7.63
N VAL A 141 17.16 15.53 7.16
CA VAL A 141 15.74 15.60 6.79
C VAL A 141 15.44 14.70 5.59
N VAL A 142 16.29 14.71 4.56
CA VAL A 142 16.14 13.86 3.36
C VAL A 142 16.26 12.37 3.71
N GLU A 143 17.16 12.01 4.64
CA GLU A 143 17.26 10.65 5.17
C GLU A 143 16.02 10.27 6.01
N ALA A 144 15.57 11.15 6.91
CA ALA A 144 14.38 10.90 7.73
C ALA A 144 13.10 10.77 6.88
N GLY A 145 13.05 11.49 5.76
CA GLY A 145 11.95 11.43 4.78
C GLY A 145 12.08 10.30 3.77
N ASP A 146 13.15 9.50 3.86
CA ASP A 146 13.44 8.36 3.01
C ASP A 146 13.29 8.65 1.49
N CYS A 147 13.64 9.87 1.09
CA CYS A 147 13.38 10.39 -0.25
C CYS A 147 14.03 9.53 -1.35
N ALA A 148 15.22 8.99 -1.06
CA ALA A 148 15.98 8.19 -2.01
C ALA A 148 15.30 6.87 -2.37
N VAL A 149 14.53 6.27 -1.47
CA VAL A 149 13.83 4.99 -1.71
C VAL A 149 12.85 5.10 -2.86
N CYS A 150 12.09 6.19 -2.93
CA CYS A 150 11.19 6.43 -4.06
C CYS A 150 11.91 7.10 -5.24
N HIS A 151 12.84 8.02 -4.99
CA HIS A 151 13.45 8.84 -6.02
C HIS A 151 14.75 8.28 -6.62
N THR A 152 15.11 7.02 -6.29
CA THR A 152 16.25 6.32 -6.91
C THR A 152 15.80 4.94 -7.40
N ARG A 153 15.71 4.76 -8.70
CA ARG A 153 15.38 3.43 -9.25
C ARG A 153 16.57 2.47 -9.10
N PRO A 154 16.36 1.15 -9.00
CA PRO A 154 17.45 0.17 -8.99
C PRO A 154 18.38 0.37 -10.19
N GLY A 155 19.68 0.46 -9.91
CA GLY A 155 20.72 0.72 -10.93
C GLY A 155 20.65 2.11 -11.58
N GLY A 156 19.85 3.04 -11.03
CA GLY A 156 19.77 4.42 -11.51
C GLY A 156 20.63 5.38 -10.67
N GLU A 157 20.73 6.62 -11.14
CA GLU A 157 21.42 7.69 -10.44
C GLU A 157 20.61 8.14 -9.20
N TYR A 158 21.34 8.50 -8.14
CA TYR A 158 20.76 8.93 -6.87
C TYR A 158 19.81 10.12 -7.02
N LEU A 159 18.60 10.00 -6.52
CA LEU A 159 17.54 11.01 -6.57
C LEU A 159 17.05 11.39 -8.00
N ALA A 160 17.44 10.66 -9.01
CA ALA A 160 17.06 10.94 -10.41
C ALA A 160 15.67 10.39 -10.81
N GLY A 161 14.98 9.74 -9.89
CA GLY A 161 13.61 9.23 -10.10
C GLY A 161 13.53 8.01 -11.01
N GLY A 162 12.34 7.80 -11.59
CA GLY A 162 12.06 6.73 -12.55
C GLY A 162 11.67 5.40 -11.94
N LEU A 163 11.49 5.32 -10.62
CA LEU A 163 10.96 4.13 -9.93
C LEU A 163 9.46 3.98 -10.24
N PRO A 164 8.99 2.82 -10.73
CA PRO A 164 7.58 2.55 -10.85
C PRO A 164 6.96 2.29 -9.46
N LEU A 165 5.92 3.01 -9.11
CA LEU A 165 5.11 2.85 -7.92
C LEU A 165 3.77 2.26 -8.37
N VAL A 166 3.60 0.97 -8.19
CA VAL A 166 2.38 0.25 -8.57
C VAL A 166 1.32 0.47 -7.51
N THR A 167 0.15 0.94 -7.91
CA THR A 167 -0.98 1.20 -7.02
C THR A 167 -2.25 0.54 -7.57
N PRO A 168 -3.30 0.35 -6.76
CA PRO A 168 -4.60 -0.10 -7.28
C PRO A 168 -5.21 0.82 -8.34
N PHE A 169 -4.70 2.05 -8.46
CA PHE A 169 -5.19 3.08 -9.38
C PHE A 169 -4.37 3.17 -10.68
N GLY A 170 -3.32 2.39 -10.80
CA GLY A 170 -2.37 2.41 -11.90
C GLY A 170 -0.93 2.62 -11.44
N THR A 171 -0.01 2.79 -12.38
CA THR A 171 1.42 2.96 -12.08
C THR A 171 1.83 4.43 -12.19
N LEU A 172 2.41 4.93 -11.11
CA LEU A 172 3.09 6.21 -11.04
C LEU A 172 4.59 6.00 -11.23
N TYR A 173 5.27 7.00 -11.75
CA TYR A 173 6.73 7.01 -11.82
C TYR A 173 7.26 8.17 -10.98
N SER A 174 8.21 7.88 -10.09
CA SER A 174 8.85 8.90 -9.26
C SER A 174 9.61 9.91 -10.15
N THR A 175 9.59 11.16 -9.72
CA THR A 175 10.19 12.26 -10.46
C THR A 175 11.67 12.44 -10.11
N ASN A 176 12.43 13.04 -11.00
CA ASN A 176 13.78 13.53 -10.74
C ASN A 176 13.72 14.72 -9.75
N ILE A 177 14.34 14.58 -8.59
CA ILE A 177 14.45 15.64 -7.58
C ILE A 177 15.89 16.16 -7.43
N THR A 178 16.78 15.81 -8.38
CA THR A 178 18.09 16.44 -8.49
C THR A 178 17.95 17.89 -9.00
N PRO A 179 18.96 18.74 -8.80
CA PRO A 179 18.91 20.14 -9.25
C PRO A 179 19.20 20.31 -10.76
N ASP A 180 18.76 19.35 -11.58
CA ASP A 180 18.77 19.51 -13.03
C ASP A 180 17.69 20.51 -13.45
N ALA A 181 18.08 21.46 -14.32
CA ALA A 181 17.21 22.56 -14.71
C ALA A 181 16.07 22.14 -15.66
N GLN A 182 16.23 21.05 -16.40
CA GLN A 182 15.28 20.61 -17.41
C GLN A 182 14.36 19.50 -16.91
N THR A 183 14.91 18.53 -16.20
CA THR A 183 14.20 17.31 -15.81
C THR A 183 13.99 17.16 -14.30
N GLY A 184 14.67 18.00 -13.49
CA GLY A 184 14.61 17.99 -12.04
C GLY A 184 14.01 19.25 -11.43
N ILE A 185 14.45 19.57 -10.22
CA ILE A 185 13.96 20.72 -9.46
C ILE A 185 14.88 21.96 -9.56
N GLY A 186 15.89 21.97 -10.46
CA GLY A 186 16.91 23.01 -10.53
C GLY A 186 16.40 24.43 -10.81
N GLN A 187 15.17 24.57 -11.30
CA GLN A 187 14.51 25.86 -11.50
C GLN A 187 13.45 26.19 -10.42
N TRP A 188 13.35 25.37 -9.37
CA TRP A 188 12.36 25.58 -8.32
C TRP A 188 12.90 26.57 -7.27
N SER A 189 12.10 27.56 -6.91
CA SER A 189 12.35 28.39 -5.74
C SER A 189 11.96 27.65 -4.46
N LEU A 190 12.47 28.08 -3.30
CA LEU A 190 12.03 27.55 -2.01
C LEU A 190 10.50 27.62 -1.83
N PRO A 191 9.79 28.72 -2.17
CA PRO A 191 8.32 28.71 -2.11
C PRO A 191 7.67 27.69 -3.04
N ALA A 192 8.26 27.38 -4.21
CA ALA A 192 7.73 26.34 -5.10
C ALA A 192 7.92 24.93 -4.51
N PHE A 193 9.07 24.69 -3.89
CA PHE A 193 9.36 23.44 -3.20
C PHE A 193 8.45 23.27 -1.96
N GLU A 194 8.33 24.32 -1.14
CA GLU A 194 7.45 24.30 0.03
C GLU A 194 5.98 24.04 -0.34
N ARG A 195 5.50 24.68 -1.43
CA ARG A 195 4.16 24.41 -1.96
C ARG A 195 3.97 22.94 -2.37
N ALA A 196 4.97 22.33 -2.98
CA ALA A 196 4.91 20.92 -3.32
C ALA A 196 4.85 20.03 -2.08
N MET A 197 5.68 20.33 -1.09
CA MET A 197 5.75 19.57 0.18
C MET A 197 4.48 19.71 1.03
N ARG A 198 3.83 20.89 1.02
CA ARG A 198 2.67 21.16 1.88
C ARG A 198 1.32 20.95 1.21
N GLU A 199 1.26 21.20 -0.10
CA GLU A 199 -0.01 21.28 -0.81
C GLU A 199 -0.10 20.26 -1.97
N GLY A 200 0.98 19.55 -2.27
CA GLY A 200 1.01 18.64 -3.40
C GLY A 200 0.86 19.35 -4.74
N ILE A 201 1.43 20.58 -4.88
CA ILE A 201 1.33 21.40 -6.11
C ILE A 201 2.73 21.67 -6.64
N ALA A 202 3.03 21.18 -7.83
CA ALA A 202 4.31 21.41 -8.50
C ALA A 202 4.52 22.88 -8.89
N ARG A 203 5.75 23.26 -9.23
CA ARG A 203 6.12 24.63 -9.61
C ARG A 203 5.26 25.19 -10.75
N ASP A 204 4.94 24.39 -11.74
CA ASP A 204 4.12 24.78 -12.90
C ASP A 204 2.60 24.76 -12.61
N GLY A 205 2.20 24.42 -11.39
CA GLY A 205 0.80 24.42 -10.97
C GLY A 205 0.08 23.09 -11.12
N HIS A 206 0.70 22.05 -11.70
CA HIS A 206 0.02 20.76 -11.74
C HIS A 206 -0.02 20.09 -10.35
N LEU A 207 -1.11 19.35 -10.09
CA LEU A 207 -1.29 18.62 -8.85
C LEU A 207 -0.43 17.35 -8.83
N LEU A 208 0.20 17.07 -7.70
CA LEU A 208 0.94 15.82 -7.44
C LEU A 208 -0.02 14.76 -6.91
N TYR A 209 0.18 13.52 -7.30
CA TYR A 209 -0.59 12.41 -6.74
C TYR A 209 -0.21 12.14 -5.29
N PRO A 210 -1.16 11.73 -4.41
CA PRO A 210 -0.92 11.55 -2.98
C PRO A 210 -0.06 10.32 -2.61
N ALA A 211 0.47 9.60 -3.60
CA ALA A 211 1.60 8.69 -3.39
C ALA A 211 2.88 9.45 -2.96
N PHE A 212 2.99 10.72 -3.30
CA PHE A 212 3.90 11.64 -2.63
C PHE A 212 3.27 12.07 -1.31
N PRO A 213 3.87 11.79 -0.14
CA PRO A 213 3.19 11.89 1.16
C PRO A 213 3.10 13.33 1.70
N TYR A 214 2.64 14.27 0.86
CA TYR A 214 2.51 15.68 1.27
C TYR A 214 1.50 15.90 2.40
N VAL A 215 0.60 14.97 2.65
CA VAL A 215 -0.30 15.00 3.83
C VAL A 215 0.47 14.94 5.14
N HIS A 216 1.65 14.32 5.14
CA HIS A 216 2.59 14.27 6.26
C HIS A 216 3.60 15.41 6.19
N TYR A 217 4.18 15.66 5.03
CA TYR A 217 5.18 16.72 4.86
C TYR A 217 4.60 18.11 5.14
N ARG A 218 3.32 18.30 4.98
CA ARG A 218 2.60 19.49 5.41
C ARG A 218 2.83 19.82 6.90
N ARG A 219 3.02 18.78 7.72
CA ARG A 219 3.25 18.88 9.17
C ARG A 219 4.68 19.23 9.55
N MET A 220 5.60 19.22 8.60
CA MET A 220 7.01 19.57 8.85
C MET A 220 7.18 21.06 9.19
N SER A 221 8.24 21.38 9.90
CA SER A 221 8.65 22.77 10.13
C SER A 221 9.10 23.43 8.81
N ALA A 222 8.92 24.75 8.70
CA ALA A 222 9.43 25.49 7.55
C ALA A 222 10.96 25.43 7.46
N ALA A 223 11.64 25.34 8.61
CA ALA A 223 13.11 25.21 8.68
C ALA A 223 13.57 23.88 8.05
N ASP A 224 12.94 22.75 8.41
CA ASP A 224 13.31 21.45 7.86
C ASP A 224 13.03 21.36 6.35
N ILE A 225 11.94 21.95 5.87
CA ILE A 225 11.65 22.02 4.42
C ILE A 225 12.73 22.86 3.72
N ALA A 226 13.13 24.00 4.28
CA ALA A 226 14.18 24.84 3.72
C ALA A 226 15.55 24.15 3.75
N ASP A 227 15.87 23.40 4.81
CA ASP A 227 17.11 22.64 4.92
C ASP A 227 17.14 21.47 3.90
N ALA A 228 16.03 20.73 3.73
CA ALA A 228 15.90 19.70 2.69
C ALA A 228 16.08 20.28 1.30
N TYR A 229 15.44 21.43 1.00
CA TYR A 229 15.62 22.14 -0.27
C TYR A 229 17.08 22.50 -0.52
N ALA A 230 17.77 23.07 0.47
CA ALA A 230 19.17 23.43 0.35
C ALA A 230 20.05 22.22 0.01
N TYR A 231 19.84 21.10 0.70
CA TYR A 231 20.56 19.85 0.46
C TYR A 231 20.31 19.32 -0.96
N LEU A 232 19.05 19.22 -1.40
CA LEU A 232 18.72 18.74 -2.73
C LEU A 232 19.28 19.64 -3.82
N MET A 233 19.22 20.96 -3.62
CA MET A 233 19.76 21.94 -4.57
C MET A 233 21.29 21.97 -4.62
N SER A 234 21.97 21.50 -3.59
CA SER A 234 23.44 21.41 -3.55
C SER A 234 24.01 20.19 -4.26
N GLY A 235 23.20 19.15 -4.45
CA GLY A 235 23.61 17.88 -5.04
C GLY A 235 24.00 17.97 -6.53
N PRO A 236 24.48 16.87 -7.12
CA PRO A 236 24.77 16.80 -8.54
C PRO A 236 23.48 16.91 -9.38
N ALA A 237 23.53 17.67 -10.48
CA ALA A 237 22.44 17.70 -11.44
C ALA A 237 22.50 16.47 -12.35
N VAL A 238 21.43 15.70 -12.42
CA VAL A 238 21.34 14.52 -13.28
C VAL A 238 20.21 14.72 -14.26
N HIS A 239 20.52 14.65 -15.55
CA HIS A 239 19.49 14.74 -16.59
C HIS A 239 18.74 13.39 -16.73
N ALA A 240 17.53 13.32 -16.20
CA ALA A 240 16.68 12.14 -16.22
C ALA A 240 15.22 12.51 -16.54
N PRO A 241 14.81 12.39 -17.80
CA PRO A 241 13.44 12.70 -18.22
C PRO A 241 12.41 11.81 -17.49
N ALA A 242 11.34 12.45 -17.01
CA ALA A 242 10.27 11.76 -16.32
C ALA A 242 9.50 10.81 -17.24
N ARG A 243 9.17 9.62 -16.77
CA ARG A 243 8.23 8.71 -17.43
C ARG A 243 6.80 9.20 -17.24
N GLN A 244 5.95 8.95 -18.22
CA GLN A 244 4.52 9.24 -18.10
C GLN A 244 3.83 8.24 -17.16
N ASN A 245 3.02 8.76 -16.25
CA ASN A 245 2.21 7.93 -15.36
C ASN A 245 1.14 7.15 -16.15
N GLN A 246 0.89 5.92 -15.74
CA GLN A 246 -0.08 5.01 -16.35
C GLN A 246 -1.25 4.79 -15.38
N MET A 247 -2.04 5.85 -15.19
CA MET A 247 -3.17 5.82 -14.26
C MET A 247 -4.44 5.37 -14.97
N ASN A 248 -5.26 4.56 -14.29
CA ASN A 248 -6.57 4.12 -14.78
C ASN A 248 -7.59 5.26 -14.70
N PHE A 249 -8.59 5.26 -15.60
CA PHE A 249 -9.74 6.15 -15.49
C PHE A 249 -10.55 5.83 -14.21
N PRO A 250 -11.01 6.84 -13.46
CA PRO A 250 -10.88 8.30 -13.68
C PRO A 250 -9.62 8.93 -13.07
N MET A 251 -8.71 8.17 -12.45
CA MET A 251 -7.53 8.68 -11.74
C MET A 251 -6.46 9.29 -12.67
N ASN A 252 -6.56 9.05 -13.98
CA ASN A 252 -5.76 9.74 -15.00
C ASN A 252 -6.19 11.21 -15.22
N ILE A 253 -7.34 11.63 -14.69
CA ILE A 253 -7.79 13.03 -14.72
C ILE A 253 -7.17 13.75 -13.51
N ARG A 254 -5.93 14.20 -13.67
CA ARG A 254 -5.12 14.82 -12.60
C ARG A 254 -5.83 15.95 -11.81
N PRO A 255 -6.63 16.86 -12.41
CA PRO A 255 -7.38 17.85 -11.66
C PRO A 255 -8.31 17.30 -10.57
N LEU A 256 -8.76 16.04 -10.65
CA LEU A 256 -9.58 15.40 -9.61
C LEU A 256 -8.86 15.26 -8.27
N VAL A 257 -7.52 15.31 -8.26
CA VAL A 257 -6.74 15.33 -7.01
C VAL A 257 -7.10 16.54 -6.14
N SER A 258 -7.58 17.65 -6.73
CA SER A 258 -8.03 18.80 -5.92
C SER A 258 -9.20 18.47 -4.99
N PHE A 259 -10.12 17.59 -5.43
CA PHE A 259 -11.22 17.13 -4.57
C PHE A 259 -10.73 16.15 -3.50
N TRP A 260 -9.75 15.32 -3.84
CA TRP A 260 -9.10 14.45 -2.86
C TRP A 260 -8.39 15.31 -1.79
N ASN A 261 -7.65 16.35 -2.20
CA ASN A 261 -7.01 17.28 -1.27
C ASN A 261 -8.01 18.01 -0.37
N LEU A 262 -9.15 18.42 -0.93
CA LEU A 262 -10.22 19.07 -0.14
C LEU A 262 -10.73 18.17 1.00
N LEU A 263 -10.76 16.86 0.79
CA LEU A 263 -11.26 15.89 1.77
C LEU A 263 -10.20 15.42 2.76
N PHE A 264 -8.92 15.33 2.34
CA PHE A 264 -7.88 14.61 3.10
C PHE A 264 -6.63 15.42 3.41
N LEU A 265 -6.41 16.55 2.74
CA LEU A 265 -5.24 17.39 3.02
C LEU A 265 -5.53 18.33 4.19
N HIS A 266 -5.31 17.81 5.39
CA HIS A 266 -5.53 18.55 6.65
C HIS A 266 -4.29 18.57 7.52
N GLY A 267 -4.30 19.45 8.51
CA GLY A 267 -3.25 19.58 9.53
C GLY A 267 -2.34 20.78 9.29
N GLU A 268 -1.72 21.20 10.37
CA GLU A 268 -0.78 22.30 10.44
C GLU A 268 0.62 21.78 10.85
N PRO A 269 1.68 22.55 10.70
CA PRO A 269 2.99 22.19 11.21
C PRO A 269 2.94 21.77 12.68
N LEU A 270 3.62 20.65 12.99
CA LEU A 270 3.61 20.11 14.35
C LEU A 270 4.37 21.03 15.29
N THR A 271 3.73 21.39 16.40
CA THR A 271 4.33 22.11 17.50
C THR A 271 4.58 21.15 18.68
N PRO A 272 5.66 21.33 19.44
CA PRO A 272 5.90 20.55 20.65
C PRO A 272 4.75 20.71 21.65
N LEU A 273 4.36 19.60 22.28
CA LEU A 273 3.40 19.57 23.38
C LEU A 273 4.15 19.72 24.70
N ALA A 274 3.75 20.70 25.51
CA ALA A 274 4.47 21.06 26.73
C ALA A 274 4.45 19.95 27.81
N GLU A 275 3.42 19.10 27.78
CA GLU A 275 3.23 17.98 28.71
C GLU A 275 4.15 16.77 28.44
N HIS A 276 4.86 16.77 27.29
CA HIS A 276 5.74 15.68 26.89
C HIS A 276 7.21 16.11 26.83
N SER A 277 8.10 15.13 26.98
CA SER A 277 9.56 15.37 26.87
C SER A 277 9.97 15.82 25.48
N ALA A 278 11.13 16.44 25.37
CA ALA A 278 11.71 16.84 24.09
C ALA A 278 11.95 15.63 23.17
N ALA A 279 12.38 14.49 23.71
CA ALA A 279 12.58 13.26 22.96
C ALA A 279 11.26 12.73 22.40
N TRP A 280 10.21 12.66 23.23
CA TRP A 280 8.88 12.24 22.78
C TRP A 280 8.34 13.16 21.68
N ASN A 281 8.43 14.48 21.84
CA ASN A 281 8.01 15.45 20.83
C ASN A 281 8.80 15.30 19.53
N ARG A 282 10.12 15.02 19.62
CA ARG A 282 10.93 14.73 18.44
C ARG A 282 10.48 13.44 17.75
N GLY A 283 10.19 12.38 18.50
CA GLY A 283 9.68 11.10 17.98
C GLY A 283 8.35 11.30 17.26
N ARG A 284 7.40 11.98 17.89
CA ARG A 284 6.12 12.34 17.28
C ARG A 284 6.32 13.12 15.96
N TYR A 285 7.21 14.11 15.99
CA TYR A 285 7.51 14.89 14.79
C TYR A 285 8.07 14.02 13.65
N LEU A 286 8.98 13.11 13.96
CA LEU A 286 9.56 12.20 12.96
C LEU A 286 8.53 11.25 12.39
N VAL A 287 7.69 10.66 13.23
CA VAL A 287 6.66 9.67 12.83
C VAL A 287 5.55 10.33 12.01
N ASP A 288 5.05 11.50 12.44
CA ASP A 288 3.89 12.16 11.84
C ASP A 288 4.23 13.12 10.71
N GLY A 289 5.49 13.54 10.63
CA GLY A 289 6.02 14.48 9.64
C GLY A 289 6.91 13.77 8.61
N PRO A 290 8.24 13.99 8.66
CA PRO A 290 9.13 13.50 7.60
C PRO A 290 9.12 11.98 7.41
N GLY A 291 9.02 11.20 8.46
CA GLY A 291 9.03 9.73 8.38
C GLY A 291 7.73 9.11 7.86
N HIS A 292 6.62 9.86 7.80
CA HIS A 292 5.32 9.47 7.24
C HIS A 292 4.90 8.01 7.52
N CYS A 293 5.18 7.52 8.74
CA CYS A 293 5.01 6.11 9.10
C CYS A 293 3.57 5.62 8.90
N ALA A 294 2.57 6.49 9.11
CA ALA A 294 1.17 6.16 8.91
C ALA A 294 0.82 5.82 7.46
N GLY A 295 1.58 6.31 6.47
CA GLY A 295 1.38 5.99 5.05
C GLY A 295 1.42 4.50 4.74
N CYS A 296 2.23 3.73 5.50
CA CYS A 296 2.28 2.27 5.42
C CYS A 296 1.57 1.59 6.59
N HIS A 297 1.68 2.16 7.80
CA HIS A 297 1.22 1.56 9.05
C HIS A 297 -0.21 1.95 9.48
N SER A 298 -0.98 2.62 8.60
CA SER A 298 -2.43 2.83 8.77
C SER A 298 -3.19 2.25 7.59
N PRO A 299 -4.41 1.73 7.79
CA PRO A 299 -5.19 1.22 6.68
C PRO A 299 -5.64 2.36 5.76
N LEU A 300 -5.71 2.09 4.47
CA LEU A 300 -6.22 3.02 3.47
C LEU A 300 -7.71 2.78 3.20
N ASN A 301 -8.41 3.85 2.83
CA ASN A 301 -9.77 3.75 2.32
C ASN A 301 -9.78 3.43 0.81
N LEU A 302 -10.96 3.28 0.22
CA LEU A 302 -11.12 2.91 -1.19
C LEU A 302 -10.53 3.90 -2.21
N ILE A 303 -10.23 5.12 -1.80
CA ILE A 303 -9.63 6.15 -2.64
C ILE A 303 -8.21 6.53 -2.20
N GLY A 304 -7.56 5.61 -1.46
CA GLY A 304 -6.15 5.68 -1.12
C GLY A 304 -5.77 6.68 -0.02
N ALA A 305 -6.73 7.18 0.75
CA ALA A 305 -6.43 8.03 1.90
C ALA A 305 -6.37 7.18 3.19
N GLU A 306 -5.51 7.58 4.10
CA GLU A 306 -5.38 6.95 5.41
C GLU A 306 -6.68 7.12 6.24
N LYS A 307 -7.07 6.05 6.92
CA LYS A 307 -8.20 6.09 7.84
C LYS A 307 -7.73 6.66 9.19
N SER A 308 -8.07 7.91 9.46
CA SER A 308 -7.66 8.59 10.70
C SER A 308 -8.15 7.89 11.98
N SER A 309 -9.30 7.20 11.93
CA SER A 309 -9.82 6.41 13.05
C SER A 309 -9.00 5.15 13.35
N GLU A 310 -8.18 4.71 12.41
CA GLU A 310 -7.34 3.52 12.51
C GLU A 310 -5.84 3.90 12.38
N TYR A 311 -5.49 5.10 12.86
CA TYR A 311 -4.12 5.62 12.81
C TYR A 311 -3.12 4.66 13.44
N LEU A 312 -2.06 4.31 12.70
CA LEU A 312 -1.00 3.37 13.07
C LEU A 312 -1.48 1.97 13.50
N GLN A 313 -2.68 1.55 13.08
CA GLN A 313 -3.22 0.21 13.41
C GLN A 313 -2.89 -0.87 12.36
N GLY A 314 -1.88 -0.64 11.56
CA GLY A 314 -1.42 -1.56 10.52
C GLY A 314 -1.99 -1.23 9.15
N GLY A 315 -1.32 -1.72 8.12
CA GLY A 315 -1.69 -1.48 6.73
C GLY A 315 -1.06 -2.49 5.77
N SER A 316 -1.00 -2.14 4.50
CA SER A 316 -0.39 -2.97 3.47
C SER A 316 0.36 -2.11 2.47
N VAL A 317 1.55 -2.53 2.07
CA VAL A 317 2.39 -1.87 1.08
C VAL A 317 3.16 -2.91 0.26
N ASP A 318 3.13 -2.81 -1.06
CA ASP A 318 3.83 -3.70 -1.99
C ASP A 318 3.60 -5.20 -1.71
N GLY A 319 2.37 -5.53 -1.31
CA GLY A 319 1.99 -6.88 -0.95
C GLY A 319 2.53 -7.38 0.39
N TRP A 320 3.20 -6.54 1.19
CA TRP A 320 3.57 -6.80 2.57
C TRP A 320 2.54 -6.23 3.54
N GLU A 321 2.38 -6.86 4.67
CA GLU A 321 1.58 -6.35 5.78
C GLU A 321 2.46 -5.49 6.69
N ALA A 322 2.18 -4.19 6.75
CA ALA A 322 2.81 -3.30 7.72
C ALA A 322 2.07 -3.49 9.08
N PRO A 323 2.77 -3.92 10.14
CA PRO A 323 2.12 -4.20 11.42
C PRO A 323 1.62 -2.91 12.08
N ALA A 324 0.63 -3.03 12.99
CA ALA A 324 0.26 -1.92 13.85
C ALA A 324 1.47 -1.39 14.63
N LEU A 325 1.57 -0.08 14.81
CA LEU A 325 2.60 0.55 15.65
C LEU A 325 2.06 1.01 17.01
N VAL A 326 0.75 0.92 17.22
CA VAL A 326 0.12 1.11 18.53
C VAL A 326 0.22 -0.17 19.37
N GLY A 327 0.31 -0.03 20.68
CA GLY A 327 0.33 -1.16 21.61
C GLY A 327 1.55 -2.07 21.51
N LEU A 328 2.69 -1.58 21.04
CA LEU A 328 3.90 -2.39 20.85
C LEU A 328 4.35 -3.10 22.14
N GLY A 329 4.30 -2.41 23.28
CA GLY A 329 4.65 -2.96 24.59
C GLY A 329 3.55 -3.86 25.22
N GLN A 330 2.37 -3.97 24.59
CA GLN A 330 1.23 -4.73 25.10
C GLN A 330 1.02 -6.08 24.41
N ARG A 331 1.86 -6.44 23.46
CA ARG A 331 1.77 -7.69 22.67
C ARG A 331 2.22 -8.90 23.49
N ALA A 332 1.83 -10.09 23.06
CA ALA A 332 2.31 -11.35 23.64
C ALA A 332 3.85 -11.47 23.57
N ASN A 333 4.48 -10.95 22.51
CA ASN A 333 5.90 -10.71 22.43
C ASN A 333 6.12 -9.18 22.44
N PRO A 334 6.25 -8.55 23.63
CA PRO A 334 6.28 -7.10 23.76
C PRO A 334 7.62 -6.53 23.28
N TRP A 335 7.56 -5.40 22.62
CA TRP A 335 8.74 -4.63 22.28
C TRP A 335 9.20 -3.81 23.47
N ASN A 336 10.48 -3.84 23.74
CA ASN A 336 11.13 -2.87 24.61
C ASN A 336 11.83 -1.78 23.77
N ARG A 337 12.31 -0.74 24.45
CA ARG A 337 12.94 0.41 23.81
C ARG A 337 14.20 0.02 23.01
N GLU A 338 15.06 -0.78 23.58
CA GLU A 338 16.34 -1.20 22.99
C GLU A 338 16.09 -2.04 21.72
N GLN A 339 15.18 -2.99 21.78
CA GLN A 339 14.79 -3.82 20.65
C GLN A 339 14.21 -2.98 19.52
N LEU A 340 13.34 -2.01 19.84
CA LEU A 340 12.74 -1.16 18.81
C LEU A 340 13.76 -0.23 18.17
N VAL A 341 14.68 0.35 18.96
CA VAL A 341 15.77 1.17 18.43
C VAL A 341 16.68 0.35 17.51
N GLY A 342 17.09 -0.83 17.92
CA GLY A 342 17.91 -1.73 17.08
C GLY A 342 17.20 -2.08 15.77
N TYR A 343 15.93 -2.48 15.84
CA TYR A 343 15.14 -2.79 14.64
C TYR A 343 15.01 -1.60 13.68
N LEU A 344 14.72 -0.41 14.22
CA LEU A 344 14.66 0.83 13.43
C LEU A 344 16.00 1.20 12.81
N ARG A 345 17.12 0.69 13.32
CA ARG A 345 18.46 0.90 12.79
C ARG A 345 19.00 -0.27 11.96
N ALA A 346 18.12 -1.16 11.53
CA ALA A 346 18.40 -2.33 10.70
C ALA A 346 19.26 -3.41 11.38
N ASP A 347 19.35 -3.41 12.70
CA ASP A 347 20.02 -4.46 13.47
C ASP A 347 19.22 -5.77 13.43
N VAL A 348 19.88 -6.84 13.78
CA VAL A 348 19.24 -8.11 14.09
C VAL A 348 18.84 -8.11 15.56
N VAL A 349 17.54 -8.14 15.82
CA VAL A 349 16.99 -8.04 17.17
C VAL A 349 16.49 -9.39 17.64
N ASP A 350 17.02 -9.86 18.79
CA ASP A 350 16.53 -11.09 19.37
C ASP A 350 15.05 -10.97 19.76
N GLY A 351 14.29 -12.00 19.45
CA GLY A 351 12.85 -12.02 19.68
C GLY A 351 12.01 -11.35 18.57
N HIS A 352 12.60 -10.56 17.67
CA HIS A 352 11.83 -9.86 16.65
C HIS A 352 12.37 -10.04 15.21
N GLY A 353 13.64 -10.37 15.05
CA GLY A 353 14.29 -10.55 13.76
C GLY A 353 14.92 -9.27 13.23
N THR A 354 14.88 -9.07 11.91
CA THR A 354 15.43 -7.90 11.22
C THR A 354 14.41 -7.34 10.24
N PRO A 355 14.46 -6.04 9.90
CA PRO A 355 13.59 -5.46 8.88
C PRO A 355 13.73 -6.18 7.54
N ALA A 356 12.61 -6.50 6.91
CA ALA A 356 12.55 -7.11 5.59
C ALA A 356 11.57 -6.33 4.70
N GLY A 357 11.57 -6.65 3.39
CA GLY A 357 10.70 -6.00 2.42
C GLY A 357 10.80 -4.47 2.45
N PRO A 358 9.67 -3.73 2.32
CA PRO A 358 9.66 -2.27 2.28
C PRO A 358 10.19 -1.57 3.54
N MET A 359 10.14 -2.24 4.72
CA MET A 359 10.68 -1.64 5.95
C MET A 359 12.21 -1.63 5.99
N ARG A 360 12.89 -2.50 5.23
CA ARG A 360 14.34 -2.57 5.25
C ARG A 360 15.03 -1.28 4.78
N PRO A 361 14.72 -0.69 3.62
CA PRO A 361 15.31 0.59 3.22
C PRO A 361 15.03 1.72 4.21
N VAL A 362 13.83 1.78 4.81
CA VAL A 362 13.49 2.77 5.85
C VAL A 362 14.42 2.63 7.05
N SER A 363 14.63 1.42 7.55
CA SER A 363 15.54 1.18 8.68
C SER A 363 17.00 1.49 8.32
N LEU A 364 17.42 1.25 7.09
CA LEU A 364 18.74 1.64 6.60
C LEU A 364 18.92 3.16 6.55
N SER A 365 17.90 3.91 6.16
CA SER A 365 17.92 5.37 6.21
C SER A 365 18.00 5.89 7.65
N LEU A 366 17.19 5.32 8.56
CA LEU A 366 17.24 5.66 9.98
C LEU A 366 18.58 5.30 10.64
N ALA A 367 19.25 4.23 10.19
CA ALA A 367 20.56 3.85 10.68
C ALA A 367 21.67 4.88 10.35
N ARG A 368 21.51 5.67 9.28
CA ARG A 368 22.42 6.76 8.90
C ARG A 368 22.22 8.04 9.72
N LEU A 369 21.10 8.14 10.42
CA LEU A 369 20.83 9.24 11.33
C LEU A 369 21.50 9.01 12.71
N PRO A 370 21.67 10.08 13.53
CA PRO A 370 22.04 9.91 14.92
C PRO A 370 21.12 8.92 15.65
N ALA A 371 21.67 8.09 16.52
CA ALA A 371 20.88 7.08 17.27
C ALA A 371 19.71 7.71 18.04
N SER A 372 19.89 8.94 18.52
CA SER A 372 18.86 9.71 19.23
C SER A 372 17.56 9.90 18.43
N GLU A 373 17.60 9.86 17.09
CA GLU A 373 16.39 9.96 16.27
C GLU A 373 15.55 8.65 16.34
N ALA A 374 16.22 7.50 16.23
CA ALA A 374 15.55 6.20 16.42
C ALA A 374 15.06 6.02 17.86
N GLU A 375 15.82 6.51 18.84
CA GLU A 375 15.43 6.53 20.25
C GLU A 375 14.17 7.37 20.48
N ALA A 376 14.13 8.56 19.90
CA ALA A 376 12.96 9.43 19.97
C ALA A 376 11.71 8.79 19.33
N ILE A 377 11.87 8.15 18.17
CA ILE A 377 10.78 7.39 17.52
C ILE A 377 10.30 6.26 18.43
N ALA A 378 11.22 5.51 19.04
CA ALA A 378 10.88 4.42 19.95
C ALA A 378 10.11 4.92 21.19
N ASP A 379 10.56 6.01 21.81
CA ASP A 379 9.90 6.64 22.96
C ASP A 379 8.47 7.07 22.64
N TYR A 380 8.25 7.64 21.46
CA TYR A 380 6.90 8.01 21.00
C TYR A 380 6.05 6.78 20.72
N LEU A 381 6.51 5.83 19.93
CA LEU A 381 5.72 4.66 19.53
C LEU A 381 5.37 3.77 20.73
N LEU A 382 6.28 3.57 21.67
CA LEU A 382 6.02 2.77 22.89
C LEU A 382 5.02 3.45 23.84
N SER A 383 4.85 4.76 23.74
CA SER A 383 3.84 5.48 24.50
C SER A 383 2.41 5.31 23.97
N LEU A 384 2.27 4.85 22.71
CA LEU A 384 0.97 4.68 22.07
C LEU A 384 0.28 3.41 22.54
N GLN A 385 -0.83 3.57 23.26
CA GLN A 385 -1.64 2.44 23.73
C GLN A 385 -2.49 1.86 22.59
N SER A 386 -2.71 0.55 22.61
CA SER A 386 -3.69 -0.06 21.70
C SER A 386 -5.10 0.36 22.12
N PRO A 387 -5.94 0.84 21.18
CA PRO A 387 -7.35 1.10 21.46
C PRO A 387 -8.16 -0.17 21.73
N HIS A 388 -7.61 -1.32 21.34
CA HIS A 388 -8.22 -2.63 21.56
C HIS A 388 -7.43 -3.36 22.66
N ALA A 389 -8.14 -3.89 23.66
CA ALA A 389 -7.53 -4.84 24.58
C ALA A 389 -6.92 -5.98 23.76
N VAL A 390 -5.68 -6.38 24.07
CA VAL A 390 -5.11 -7.59 23.51
C VAL A 390 -6.03 -8.72 23.92
N THR A 391 -6.91 -9.13 23.01
CA THR A 391 -7.76 -10.30 23.24
C THR A 391 -6.82 -11.47 23.18
N GLU A 392 -6.51 -12.06 24.33
CA GLU A 392 -5.93 -13.38 24.37
C GLU A 392 -6.90 -14.30 23.62
N THR A 393 -6.58 -14.59 22.37
CA THR A 393 -7.33 -15.58 21.61
C THR A 393 -7.12 -16.91 22.33
N THR A 394 -8.19 -17.44 22.91
CA THR A 394 -8.18 -18.75 23.57
C THR A 394 -7.59 -19.76 22.58
N PRO A 395 -6.55 -20.52 22.97
CA PRO A 395 -5.89 -21.45 22.08
C PRO A 395 -6.91 -22.42 21.47
N LYS A 396 -7.03 -22.44 20.16
CA LYS A 396 -7.85 -23.42 19.46
C LYS A 396 -7.02 -24.70 19.40
N LYS A 397 -7.47 -25.76 20.07
CA LYS A 397 -6.80 -27.06 20.06
C LYS A 397 -6.48 -27.47 18.62
N PRO A 398 -5.22 -27.85 18.30
CA PRO A 398 -4.83 -28.23 16.95
C PRO A 398 -5.77 -29.28 16.39
N SER A 399 -6.29 -29.04 15.21
CA SER A 399 -6.98 -30.07 14.44
C SER A 399 -5.94 -30.98 13.84
N ASN A 400 -5.78 -32.16 14.36
CA ASN A 400 -4.86 -33.25 13.98
C ASN A 400 -3.36 -32.85 13.90
N PRO A 401 -2.44 -33.64 14.46
CA PRO A 401 -1.03 -33.47 14.18
C PRO A 401 -0.83 -33.75 12.67
N SER A 402 -0.71 -32.66 11.90
CA SER A 402 -0.24 -32.76 10.53
C SER A 402 1.15 -33.39 10.59
N ASP A 403 1.43 -34.35 9.73
CA ASP A 403 2.77 -34.92 9.61
C ASP A 403 3.71 -33.82 9.10
N HIS A 404 4.40 -33.15 10.01
CA HIS A 404 5.36 -32.10 9.69
C HIS A 404 6.74 -32.66 9.33
N SER A 405 6.85 -33.96 9.08
CA SER A 405 8.13 -34.64 8.74
C SER A 405 8.80 -34.00 7.52
N SER A 406 8.03 -33.66 6.48
CA SER A 406 8.55 -32.99 5.30
C SER A 406 9.04 -31.57 5.57
N GLY A 407 8.33 -30.79 6.39
CA GLY A 407 8.73 -29.44 6.82
C GLY A 407 9.98 -29.47 7.68
N ALA A 408 10.08 -30.42 8.62
CA ALA A 408 11.25 -30.63 9.45
C ALA A 408 12.47 -31.04 8.62
N LEU A 409 12.29 -31.91 7.63
CA LEU A 409 13.35 -32.33 6.72
C LEU A 409 13.85 -31.14 5.86
N LEU A 410 12.94 -30.33 5.31
CA LEU A 410 13.28 -29.12 4.57
C LEU A 410 14.04 -28.12 5.45
N PHE A 411 13.57 -27.89 6.68
CA PHE A 411 14.26 -27.03 7.61
C PHE A 411 15.68 -27.52 7.90
N SER A 412 15.84 -28.82 8.23
CA SER A 412 17.15 -29.39 8.57
C SER A 412 18.15 -29.38 7.40
N SER A 413 17.66 -29.52 6.17
CA SER A 413 18.50 -29.56 4.98
C SER A 413 18.86 -28.20 4.39
N ALA A 414 17.93 -27.23 4.43
CA ALA A 414 18.09 -25.95 3.74
C ALA A 414 18.25 -24.74 4.68
N CYS A 415 17.73 -24.80 5.90
CA CYS A 415 17.60 -23.64 6.78
C CYS A 415 18.43 -23.75 8.07
N ALA A 416 18.59 -24.97 8.59
CA ALA A 416 19.20 -25.23 9.91
C ALA A 416 20.65 -24.75 9.99
N GLY A 417 21.41 -24.77 8.91
CA GLY A 417 22.80 -24.29 8.87
C GLY A 417 22.95 -22.81 9.29
N CYS A 418 21.88 -22.03 9.09
CA CYS A 418 21.84 -20.63 9.50
C CYS A 418 20.90 -20.38 10.70
N HIS A 419 19.82 -21.17 10.84
CA HIS A 419 18.71 -20.84 11.73
C HIS A 419 18.50 -21.82 12.90
N ALA A 420 19.22 -22.96 12.94
CA ALA A 420 19.16 -23.83 14.11
C ALA A 420 19.70 -23.12 15.38
N PRO A 421 19.21 -23.45 16.57
CA PRO A 421 19.69 -22.81 17.82
C PRO A 421 21.21 -22.88 18.02
N ALA A 422 21.83 -23.97 17.60
CA ALA A 422 23.29 -24.21 17.68
C ALA A 422 24.01 -23.98 16.35
N ALA A 423 23.40 -23.28 15.39
CA ALA A 423 24.07 -23.04 14.11
C ALA A 423 25.26 -22.09 14.29
N PRO A 424 26.50 -22.47 13.86
CA PRO A 424 27.68 -21.59 13.98
C PRO A 424 27.50 -20.22 13.33
N MET A 425 26.78 -20.17 12.20
CA MET A 425 26.51 -18.93 11.48
C MET A 425 25.57 -17.97 12.26
N ARG A 426 24.87 -18.47 13.24
CA ARG A 426 24.01 -17.66 14.12
C ARG A 426 24.86 -16.83 15.11
N GLU A 427 25.90 -17.41 15.64
CA GLU A 427 26.83 -16.74 16.56
C GLU A 427 27.75 -15.75 15.85
N ILE A 428 28.22 -16.10 14.64
CA ILE A 428 29.18 -15.29 13.89
C ILE A 428 28.52 -14.01 13.35
N ASP A 429 27.31 -14.11 12.78
CA ASP A 429 26.69 -13.02 12.03
C ASP A 429 25.40 -12.49 12.71
N GLY A 430 25.12 -12.87 13.95
CA GLY A 430 23.94 -12.37 14.69
C GLY A 430 22.58 -12.75 14.06
N ARG A 431 22.48 -13.93 13.43
CA ARG A 431 21.21 -14.34 12.83
C ARG A 431 20.12 -14.58 13.87
N PRO A 432 18.87 -14.13 13.62
CA PRO A 432 17.81 -14.24 14.62
C PRO A 432 17.39 -15.68 14.87
N GLY A 433 17.03 -15.98 16.11
CA GLY A 433 16.25 -17.17 16.43
C GLY A 433 14.87 -17.07 15.82
N LEU A 434 14.43 -18.08 15.06
CA LEU A 434 13.19 -17.99 14.31
C LEU A 434 11.93 -18.01 15.18
N GLN A 435 11.91 -18.78 16.27
CA GLN A 435 10.70 -19.06 17.04
C GLN A 435 9.96 -17.81 17.54
N ASN A 436 10.72 -16.78 17.93
CA ASN A 436 10.15 -15.55 18.49
C ASN A 436 10.09 -14.40 17.49
N THR A 437 10.47 -14.62 16.23
CA THR A 437 10.43 -13.53 15.24
C THR A 437 9.02 -13.00 15.03
N SER A 438 8.90 -11.69 14.86
CA SER A 438 7.60 -11.04 14.63
C SER A 438 6.83 -11.64 13.45
N ALA A 439 7.53 -12.12 12.42
CA ALA A 439 6.91 -12.77 11.27
C ALA A 439 6.26 -14.12 11.60
N LEU A 440 6.91 -14.94 12.45
CA LEU A 440 6.35 -16.22 12.91
C LEU A 440 5.31 -16.05 14.03
N GLN A 441 5.35 -14.94 14.75
CA GLN A 441 4.36 -14.60 15.78
C GLN A 441 3.10 -13.93 15.21
N ALA A 442 3.13 -13.42 13.97
CA ALA A 442 2.02 -12.73 13.34
C ALA A 442 0.82 -13.66 13.09
N ASP A 443 -0.40 -13.11 13.09
CA ASP A 443 -1.61 -13.86 12.80
C ASP A 443 -1.69 -14.26 11.31
N SER A 444 -1.10 -13.48 10.41
CA SER A 444 -0.98 -13.78 8.98
C SER A 444 0.37 -14.41 8.65
N SER A 445 0.37 -15.39 7.75
CA SER A 445 1.59 -16.03 7.22
C SER A 445 2.33 -15.17 6.18
N ARG A 446 1.69 -14.10 5.70
CA ARG A 446 2.11 -13.38 4.49
C ARG A 446 3.56 -12.88 4.55
N ASN A 447 3.91 -12.16 5.62
CA ASN A 447 5.26 -11.60 5.76
C ASN A 447 6.33 -12.68 5.91
N PHE A 448 6.02 -13.76 6.61
CA PHE A 448 6.92 -14.92 6.69
C PHE A 448 7.16 -15.53 5.29
N LEU A 449 6.09 -15.81 4.56
CA LEU A 449 6.17 -16.39 3.23
C LEU A 449 6.92 -15.48 2.24
N LYS A 450 6.65 -14.17 2.26
CA LYS A 450 7.38 -13.20 1.44
C LYS A 450 8.87 -13.15 1.81
N THR A 451 9.19 -13.19 3.10
CA THR A 451 10.60 -13.24 3.55
C THR A 451 11.33 -14.47 3.00
N VAL A 452 10.68 -15.64 2.99
CA VAL A 452 11.26 -16.85 2.41
C VAL A 452 11.39 -16.75 0.89
N LEU A 453 10.37 -16.23 0.22
CA LEU A 453 10.34 -16.12 -1.24
C LEU A 453 11.34 -15.09 -1.77
N GLU A 454 11.40 -13.91 -1.16
CA GLU A 454 12.17 -12.76 -1.63
C GLU A 454 13.57 -12.65 -1.00
N GLY A 455 13.75 -13.32 0.17
CA GLY A 455 14.98 -13.22 0.95
C GLY A 455 15.12 -11.89 1.69
N VAL A 456 16.29 -11.72 2.32
CA VAL A 456 16.70 -10.45 2.97
C VAL A 456 18.08 -10.09 2.41
N PRO A 457 18.18 -9.06 1.57
CA PRO A 457 19.44 -8.72 0.91
C PRO A 457 20.47 -8.16 1.91
N ALA A 458 21.75 -8.26 1.54
CA ALA A 458 22.83 -7.62 2.29
C ALA A 458 22.64 -6.10 2.41
N ILE A 459 23.22 -5.54 3.46
CA ILE A 459 23.37 -4.08 3.58
C ILE A 459 24.51 -3.67 2.64
N PRO A 460 24.27 -2.76 1.68
CA PRO A 460 25.32 -2.29 0.78
C PRO A 460 26.53 -1.73 1.57
N GLY A 461 27.72 -2.29 1.30
CA GLY A 461 28.96 -1.82 1.93
C GLY A 461 29.21 -2.28 3.37
N ALA A 462 28.31 -3.09 3.96
CA ALA A 462 28.51 -3.67 5.28
C ALA A 462 28.54 -5.20 5.24
N PRO A 463 29.40 -5.87 6.03
CA PRO A 463 29.27 -7.29 6.27
C PRO A 463 27.97 -7.54 7.03
N GLY A 464 27.25 -8.57 6.70
CA GLY A 464 26.02 -8.91 7.42
C GLY A 464 25.32 -10.11 6.85
N PRO A 465 24.35 -10.65 7.60
CA PRO A 465 23.62 -11.82 7.18
C PRO A 465 22.80 -11.53 5.94
N VAL A 466 22.87 -12.43 4.96
CA VAL A 466 22.04 -12.47 3.77
C VAL A 466 21.14 -13.69 3.88
N MET A 467 19.85 -13.51 3.71
CA MET A 467 18.94 -14.61 3.46
C MET A 467 18.65 -14.68 1.96
N PRO A 468 19.06 -15.75 1.25
CA PRO A 468 18.80 -15.84 -0.17
C PRO A 468 17.30 -16.00 -0.45
N PRO A 469 16.82 -15.59 -1.64
CA PRO A 469 15.44 -15.86 -2.05
C PRO A 469 15.25 -17.32 -2.41
N PHE A 470 14.18 -17.95 -1.94
CA PHE A 470 13.84 -19.35 -2.22
C PHE A 470 12.68 -19.50 -3.21
N ALA A 471 12.26 -18.43 -3.87
CA ALA A 471 11.13 -18.46 -4.81
C ALA A 471 11.29 -19.50 -5.92
N ALA A 472 12.51 -19.68 -6.43
CA ALA A 472 12.81 -20.65 -7.48
C ALA A 472 13.15 -22.07 -6.94
N SER A 473 13.46 -22.19 -5.65
CA SER A 473 13.98 -23.43 -5.05
C SER A 473 12.92 -24.25 -4.32
N LEU A 474 11.83 -23.63 -3.89
CA LEU A 474 10.73 -24.28 -3.18
C LEU A 474 9.46 -24.21 -4.02
N ASP A 475 8.79 -25.36 -4.19
CA ASP A 475 7.42 -25.37 -4.70
C ASP A 475 6.40 -24.97 -3.63
N ASN A 476 5.11 -24.89 -4.01
CA ASN A 476 4.06 -24.44 -3.10
C ASN A 476 3.83 -25.41 -1.93
N ALA A 477 3.95 -26.73 -2.19
CA ALA A 477 3.76 -27.76 -1.17
C ALA A 477 4.91 -27.72 -0.15
N GLN A 478 6.14 -27.61 -0.64
CA GLN A 478 7.35 -27.48 0.17
C GLN A 478 7.32 -26.22 1.05
N LEU A 479 6.95 -25.08 0.45
CA LEU A 479 6.82 -23.80 1.18
C LEU A 479 5.73 -23.88 2.25
N GLY A 480 4.59 -24.50 1.96
CA GLY A 480 3.50 -24.73 2.92
C GLY A 480 3.92 -25.64 4.06
N ALA A 481 4.61 -26.77 3.77
CA ALA A 481 5.10 -27.70 4.78
C ALA A 481 6.13 -27.03 5.71
N LEU A 482 7.07 -26.27 5.15
CA LEU A 482 8.06 -25.52 5.93
C LEU A 482 7.39 -24.47 6.83
N ALA A 483 6.44 -23.71 6.31
CA ALA A 483 5.71 -22.68 7.04
C ALA A 483 4.89 -23.27 8.19
N ALA A 484 4.17 -24.38 7.93
CA ALA A 484 3.39 -25.07 8.95
C ALA A 484 4.28 -25.61 10.08
N TYR A 485 5.40 -26.26 9.74
CA TYR A 485 6.38 -26.75 10.69
C TYR A 485 6.94 -25.65 11.60
N LEU A 486 7.40 -24.53 11.01
CA LEU A 486 8.00 -23.45 11.77
C LEU A 486 6.96 -22.70 12.62
N ARG A 487 5.73 -22.55 12.11
CA ARG A 487 4.62 -21.96 12.87
C ARG A 487 4.24 -22.80 14.07
N GLU A 488 4.20 -24.14 13.94
CA GLU A 488 3.95 -25.03 15.06
C GLU A 488 5.01 -24.91 16.16
N GLN A 489 6.29 -24.74 15.77
CA GLN A 489 7.38 -24.52 16.74
C GLN A 489 7.26 -23.17 17.46
N ALA A 490 6.72 -22.15 16.78
CA ALA A 490 6.59 -20.79 17.31
C ALA A 490 5.28 -20.58 18.07
N ARG A 491 4.16 -21.09 17.55
CA ARG A 491 2.81 -20.94 18.10
C ARG A 491 1.97 -22.19 17.84
N PRO A 492 2.19 -23.28 18.63
CA PRO A 492 1.53 -24.57 18.38
C PRO A 492 -0.01 -24.47 18.48
N ASP A 493 -0.53 -23.56 19.29
CA ASP A 493 -1.97 -23.38 19.50
C ASP A 493 -2.65 -22.50 18.41
N GLN A 494 -1.90 -21.91 17.52
CA GLN A 494 -2.40 -20.97 16.52
C GLN A 494 -1.80 -21.21 15.13
N PRO A 495 -2.13 -22.34 14.48
CA PRO A 495 -1.70 -22.60 13.11
C PRO A 495 -2.30 -21.56 12.13
N TRP A 496 -1.58 -21.27 11.06
CA TRP A 496 -2.12 -20.44 9.98
C TRP A 496 -3.14 -21.25 9.16
N ALA A 497 -4.36 -20.72 9.03
CA ALA A 497 -5.46 -21.43 8.40
C ALA A 497 -5.37 -21.45 6.85
N ASP A 498 -4.80 -20.40 6.25
CA ASP A 498 -4.92 -20.11 4.82
C ASP A 498 -3.58 -20.18 4.05
N LEU A 499 -2.68 -21.08 4.46
CA LEU A 499 -1.34 -21.18 3.86
C LEU A 499 -1.39 -21.38 2.34
N SER A 500 -2.18 -22.33 1.86
CA SER A 500 -2.23 -22.67 0.41
C SER A 500 -2.70 -21.50 -0.43
N SER A 501 -3.81 -20.86 -0.02
CA SER A 501 -4.37 -19.72 -0.76
C SER A 501 -3.43 -18.49 -0.72
N THR A 502 -2.78 -18.26 0.41
CA THR A 502 -1.79 -17.17 0.56
C THR A 502 -0.57 -17.41 -0.35
N ILE A 503 -0.04 -18.64 -0.39
CA ILE A 503 1.08 -19.00 -1.27
C ILE A 503 0.72 -18.82 -2.74
N GLU A 504 -0.47 -19.26 -3.16
CA GLU A 504 -0.95 -19.09 -4.54
C GLU A 504 -1.06 -17.61 -4.91
N ALA A 505 -1.64 -16.78 -4.04
CA ALA A 505 -1.73 -15.35 -4.24
C ALA A 505 -0.36 -14.69 -4.40
N LEU A 506 0.59 -15.02 -3.51
CA LEU A 506 1.95 -14.48 -3.56
C LEU A 506 2.70 -14.87 -4.84
N ARG A 507 2.50 -16.11 -5.32
CA ARG A 507 3.10 -16.55 -6.60
C ARG A 507 2.51 -15.84 -7.82
N GLN A 508 1.29 -15.32 -7.73
CA GLN A 508 0.68 -14.52 -8.79
C GLN A 508 1.17 -13.07 -8.76
N GLU A 509 1.44 -12.52 -7.58
CA GLU A 509 1.98 -11.17 -7.41
C GLU A 509 3.43 -11.02 -7.91
N THR A 510 4.20 -12.12 -7.92
CA THR A 510 5.62 -12.14 -8.34
C THR A 510 5.82 -12.42 -9.84
N LYS A 511 4.75 -12.63 -10.61
CA LYS A 511 4.78 -12.79 -12.08
C LYS A 511 4.60 -11.46 -12.79
#